data_85e92b8c857a1fcf2d3d4c7eb370bf5e
#
_entry.id   85e92b8c857a1fcf2d3d4c7eb370bf5e
#
_cell.length_a   1.000
_cell.length_b   1.000
_cell.length_c   1.000
_cell.angle_alpha   90.00
_cell.angle_beta   90.00
_cell.angle_gamma   90.00
#
_symmetry.space_group_name_H-M   'P 1'
#
loop_
_entity.id
_entity.type
_entity.pdbx_description
1 polymer ?
#
loop_
_entity_poly.entity_id
_entity_poly.type
_entity_poly.pdbx_seq_one_letter_code
_entity_poly.pdbx_strand_id
1 'polypeptide(L)'
;MSFDRLFEFEQALAEYTGAPYAVATDCGTHAIELCLRHDHVTYTELTAYTYLSIPQTLTNLGISFRLKTEYWQNEYQFHHTRIWDSARRLEPNMYRAGQLQCLSFGHGKPLELGRAGAILLDDENDYRVLSRMRADGRDLRLPMWWLQTVTQGYHYCPTLETCEKGTRMLPFAVQSDQWWHKKYPDCRELVTKY
;
A
#
# COMPACT_ATOMS: atom_id res chain seq x y z
N MET A 1 9.84 14.08 19.33
CA MET A 1 10.12 13.84 17.90
C MET A 1 8.81 14.10 17.18
N SER A 2 8.78 15.05 16.24
CA SER A 2 7.58 15.35 15.46
C SER A 2 7.50 14.44 14.22
N PHE A 3 6.29 14.02 13.85
CA PHE A 3 6.01 13.26 12.64
C PHE A 3 5.44 14.15 11.51
N ASP A 4 5.65 15.46 11.56
CA ASP A 4 5.08 16.42 10.61
C ASP A 4 5.40 16.07 9.16
N ARG A 5 6.64 15.68 8.84
CA ARG A 5 7.05 15.25 7.49
C ARG A 5 6.27 14.04 6.96
N LEU A 6 5.87 13.14 7.86
CA LEU A 6 5.02 12.00 7.51
C LEU A 6 3.62 12.49 7.12
N PHE A 7 3.02 13.35 7.95
CA PHE A 7 1.68 13.87 7.69
C PHE A 7 1.63 14.78 6.46
N GLU A 8 2.68 15.60 6.24
CA GLU A 8 2.83 16.40 5.02
C GLU A 8 2.89 15.54 3.76
N PHE A 9 3.61 14.41 3.81
CA PHE A 9 3.67 13.48 2.68
C PHE A 9 2.33 12.79 2.43
N GLU A 10 1.63 12.35 3.49
CA GLU A 10 0.29 11.77 3.39
C GLU A 10 -0.71 12.77 2.81
N GLN A 11 -0.68 14.01 3.25
CA GLN A 11 -1.52 15.09 2.72
C GLN A 11 -1.22 15.35 1.24
N ALA A 12 0.05 15.48 0.88
CA ALA A 12 0.45 15.70 -0.52
C ALA A 12 -0.01 14.56 -1.44
N LEU A 13 0.11 13.29 -0.99
CA LEU A 13 -0.39 12.12 -1.72
C LEU A 13 -1.91 12.18 -1.89
N ALA A 14 -2.65 12.47 -0.82
CA ALA A 14 -4.10 12.59 -0.84
C ALA A 14 -4.54 13.67 -1.85
N GLU A 15 -3.97 14.86 -1.77
CA GLU A 15 -4.24 15.97 -2.69
C GLU A 15 -3.90 15.63 -4.15
N TYR A 16 -2.74 15.03 -4.39
CA TYR A 16 -2.30 14.66 -5.75
C TYR A 16 -3.22 13.62 -6.38
N THR A 17 -3.59 12.60 -5.63
CA THR A 17 -4.38 11.46 -6.13
C THR A 17 -5.89 11.68 -6.08
N GLY A 18 -6.36 12.73 -5.40
CA GLY A 18 -7.78 13.01 -5.16
C GLY A 18 -8.42 12.09 -4.11
N ALA A 19 -7.61 11.38 -3.32
CA ALA A 19 -8.11 10.59 -2.20
C ALA A 19 -8.41 11.48 -0.99
N PRO A 20 -9.47 11.24 -0.21
CA PRO A 20 -9.70 11.93 1.06
C PRO A 20 -8.57 11.73 2.07
N TYR A 21 -7.97 10.54 2.10
CA TYR A 21 -6.90 10.20 3.03
C TYR A 21 -5.81 9.37 2.35
N ALA A 22 -4.58 9.45 2.91
CA ALA A 22 -3.49 8.54 2.59
C ALA A 22 -2.80 8.07 3.88
N VAL A 23 -2.36 6.82 3.93
CA VAL A 23 -1.55 6.24 5.01
C VAL A 23 -0.24 5.76 4.42
N ALA A 24 0.85 6.45 4.67
CA ALA A 24 2.18 6.06 4.17
C ALA A 24 2.74 4.87 4.95
N THR A 25 3.39 3.95 4.24
CA THR A 25 4.04 2.75 4.78
C THR A 25 5.49 2.65 4.29
N ASP A 26 6.29 1.78 4.90
CA ASP A 26 7.68 1.54 4.51
C ASP A 26 7.83 0.80 3.16
N CYS A 27 6.77 0.11 2.68
CA CYS A 27 6.73 -0.50 1.35
C CYS A 27 5.30 -0.82 0.91
N GLY A 28 5.11 -1.03 -0.42
CA GLY A 28 3.81 -1.41 -0.98
C GLY A 28 3.30 -2.78 -0.50
N THR A 29 4.18 -3.72 -0.21
CA THR A 29 3.82 -5.04 0.35
C THR A 29 3.14 -4.89 1.71
N HIS A 30 3.69 -4.05 2.60
CA HIS A 30 3.09 -3.80 3.91
C HIS A 30 1.81 -2.97 3.82
N ALA A 31 1.67 -2.07 2.81
CA ALA A 31 0.40 -1.41 2.53
C ALA A 31 -0.70 -2.44 2.24
N ILE A 32 -0.42 -3.41 1.35
CA ILE A 32 -1.34 -4.51 1.02
C ILE A 32 -1.61 -5.39 2.25
N GLU A 33 -0.57 -5.76 3.00
CA GLU A 33 -0.72 -6.58 4.20
C GLU A 33 -1.65 -5.92 5.24
N LEU A 34 -1.48 -4.63 5.50
CA LEU A 34 -2.34 -3.90 6.43
C LEU A 34 -3.80 -3.90 5.97
N CYS A 35 -4.06 -3.69 4.68
CA CYS A 35 -5.41 -3.74 4.12
C CYS A 35 -6.04 -5.13 4.25
N LEU A 36 -5.29 -6.20 3.93
CA LEU A 36 -5.75 -7.59 4.07
C LEU A 36 -6.11 -7.94 5.52
N ARG A 37 -5.31 -7.50 6.48
CA ARG A 37 -5.57 -7.68 7.91
C ARG A 37 -6.77 -6.86 8.39
N HIS A 38 -6.85 -5.60 7.96
CA HIS A 38 -7.92 -4.67 8.34
C HIS A 38 -9.30 -5.18 7.89
N ASP A 39 -9.41 -5.62 6.64
CA ASP A 39 -10.65 -6.15 6.07
C ASP A 39 -10.89 -7.63 6.44
N HIS A 40 -10.05 -8.24 7.31
CA HIS A 40 -10.16 -9.64 7.74
C HIS A 40 -10.32 -10.62 6.56
N VAL A 41 -9.56 -10.40 5.49
CA VAL A 41 -9.64 -11.22 4.28
C VAL A 41 -9.22 -12.65 4.59
N THR A 42 -10.07 -13.62 4.26
CA THR A 42 -9.80 -15.06 4.43
C THR A 42 -9.60 -15.78 3.11
N TYR A 43 -10.11 -15.19 2.01
CA TYR A 43 -9.98 -15.69 0.65
C TYR A 43 -9.94 -14.57 -0.36
N THR A 44 -9.13 -14.75 -1.42
CA THR A 44 -9.11 -13.85 -2.58
C THR A 44 -8.66 -14.57 -3.86
N GLU A 45 -8.95 -13.98 -5.00
CA GLU A 45 -8.37 -14.37 -6.29
C GLU A 45 -7.62 -13.16 -6.87
N LEU A 46 -6.51 -13.41 -7.56
CA LEU A 46 -5.72 -12.35 -8.17
C LEU A 46 -4.92 -12.87 -9.36
N THR A 47 -4.30 -11.95 -10.08
CA THR A 47 -3.43 -12.30 -11.20
C THR A 47 -2.25 -13.17 -10.77
N ALA A 48 -1.90 -14.16 -11.59
CA ALA A 48 -0.67 -14.93 -11.42
C ALA A 48 0.60 -14.12 -11.75
N TYR A 49 0.46 -13.04 -12.51
CA TYR A 49 1.55 -12.19 -12.96
C TYR A 49 1.73 -11.00 -12.01
N THR A 50 2.21 -11.27 -10.81
CA THR A 50 2.39 -10.27 -9.76
C THR A 50 3.80 -10.33 -9.16
N TYR A 51 4.12 -9.37 -8.30
CA TYR A 51 5.38 -9.39 -7.57
C TYR A 51 5.38 -10.51 -6.52
N LEU A 52 6.48 -11.25 -6.42
CA LEU A 52 6.58 -12.46 -5.60
C LEU A 52 6.17 -12.26 -4.13
N SER A 53 6.37 -11.06 -3.57
CA SER A 53 5.98 -10.79 -2.19
C SER A 53 4.46 -10.92 -1.95
N ILE A 54 3.63 -10.80 -2.98
CA ILE A 54 2.17 -10.82 -2.83
C ILE A 54 1.66 -12.21 -2.46
N PRO A 55 1.91 -13.29 -3.25
CA PRO A 55 1.52 -14.63 -2.81
C PRO A 55 2.21 -15.07 -1.52
N GLN A 56 3.45 -14.62 -1.25
CA GLN A 56 4.13 -14.88 0.02
C GLN A 56 3.40 -14.22 1.19
N THR A 57 2.96 -12.97 1.05
CA THR A 57 2.17 -12.28 2.08
C THR A 57 0.87 -13.02 2.36
N LEU A 58 0.12 -13.43 1.33
CA LEU A 58 -1.11 -14.20 1.50
C LEU A 58 -0.86 -15.51 2.24
N THR A 59 0.21 -16.23 1.88
CA THR A 59 0.63 -17.47 2.56
C THR A 59 0.97 -17.21 4.03
N ASN A 60 1.77 -16.19 4.33
CA ASN A 60 2.18 -15.84 5.69
C ASN A 60 1.00 -15.41 6.58
N LEU A 61 -0.04 -14.85 5.97
CA LEU A 61 -1.28 -14.47 6.65
C LEU A 61 -2.27 -15.64 6.82
N GLY A 62 -2.00 -16.80 6.22
CA GLY A 62 -2.92 -17.93 6.21
C GLY A 62 -4.18 -17.67 5.36
N ILE A 63 -4.11 -16.71 4.43
CA ILE A 63 -5.21 -16.40 3.51
C ILE A 63 -5.22 -17.42 2.38
N SER A 64 -6.36 -18.08 2.17
CA SER A 64 -6.56 -18.93 0.99
C SER A 64 -6.65 -18.07 -0.27
N PHE A 65 -5.98 -18.46 -1.34
CA PHE A 65 -6.02 -17.68 -2.58
C PHE A 65 -5.92 -18.54 -3.83
N ARG A 66 -6.38 -17.98 -4.95
CA ARG A 66 -6.26 -18.57 -6.29
C ARG A 66 -5.57 -17.59 -7.23
N LEU A 67 -4.51 -18.05 -7.87
CA LEU A 67 -3.83 -17.31 -8.94
C LEU A 67 -4.49 -17.59 -10.29
N LYS A 68 -4.90 -16.54 -10.99
CA LYS A 68 -5.61 -16.59 -12.27
C LYS A 68 -4.74 -16.06 -13.40
N THR A 69 -4.95 -16.56 -14.60
CA THR A 69 -4.41 -15.91 -15.80
C THR A 69 -5.23 -14.66 -16.08
N GLU A 70 -4.79 -13.54 -15.55
CA GLU A 70 -5.41 -12.24 -15.69
C GLU A 70 -4.36 -11.22 -16.11
N TYR A 71 -4.65 -10.48 -17.17
CA TYR A 71 -3.73 -9.49 -17.71
C TYR A 71 -4.11 -8.10 -17.22
N TRP A 72 -3.12 -7.37 -16.75
CA TRP A 72 -3.31 -6.05 -16.16
C TRP A 72 -2.29 -5.04 -16.68
N GLN A 73 -2.61 -3.76 -16.58
CA GLN A 73 -1.75 -2.67 -17.05
C GLN A 73 -1.01 -2.00 -15.88
N ASN A 74 -1.66 -1.17 -15.11
CA ASN A 74 -1.00 -0.38 -14.05
C ASN A 74 -1.39 -0.82 -12.64
N GLU A 75 -2.50 -1.55 -12.52
CA GLU A 75 -3.05 -2.04 -11.26
C GLU A 75 -3.94 -3.27 -11.49
N TYR A 76 -4.22 -4.00 -10.41
CA TYR A 76 -5.18 -5.11 -10.39
C TYR A 76 -5.86 -5.22 -9.03
N GLN A 77 -7.04 -5.85 -9.01
CA GLN A 77 -7.82 -6.06 -7.80
C GLN A 77 -7.49 -7.41 -7.13
N PHE A 78 -7.51 -7.42 -5.81
CA PHE A 78 -7.73 -8.63 -5.03
C PHE A 78 -9.23 -8.92 -5.07
N HIS A 79 -9.66 -9.84 -5.94
CA HIS A 79 -11.09 -10.12 -6.17
C HIS A 79 -11.80 -10.50 -4.88
N HIS A 80 -13.06 -10.16 -4.79
CA HIS A 80 -13.93 -10.29 -3.60
C HIS A 80 -13.55 -9.36 -2.45
N THR A 81 -12.70 -8.36 -2.69
CA THR A 81 -12.31 -7.33 -1.73
C THR A 81 -12.38 -5.94 -2.39
N ARG A 82 -12.21 -4.89 -1.60
CA ARG A 82 -12.03 -3.52 -2.09
C ARG A 82 -10.56 -3.12 -2.25
N ILE A 83 -9.63 -4.08 -2.11
CA ILE A 83 -8.19 -3.86 -2.12
C ILE A 83 -7.64 -3.94 -3.55
N TRP A 84 -6.82 -2.96 -3.92
CA TRP A 84 -6.17 -2.87 -5.22
C TRP A 84 -4.66 -2.76 -5.06
N ASP A 85 -3.91 -3.57 -5.79
CA ASP A 85 -2.48 -3.34 -5.98
C ASP A 85 -2.29 -2.32 -7.11
N SER A 86 -2.13 -1.06 -6.71
CA SER A 86 -1.86 0.07 -7.61
C SER A 86 -0.36 0.43 -7.62
N ALA A 87 0.52 -0.55 -7.34
CA ALA A 87 1.97 -0.33 -7.21
C ALA A 87 2.65 0.20 -8.48
N ARG A 88 1.97 0.18 -9.63
CA ARG A 88 2.44 0.71 -10.91
C ARG A 88 1.62 1.89 -11.41
N ARG A 89 0.70 2.40 -10.60
CA ARG A 89 -0.15 3.54 -10.93
C ARG A 89 0.08 4.69 -9.96
N LEU A 90 0.45 5.85 -10.47
CA LEU A 90 0.47 7.09 -9.71
C LEU A 90 0.24 8.26 -10.67
N GLU A 91 -0.95 8.81 -10.64
CA GLU A 91 -1.39 9.91 -11.50
C GLU A 91 -2.36 10.85 -10.77
N PRO A 92 -2.52 12.09 -11.19
CA PRO A 92 -3.46 13.02 -10.58
C PRO A 92 -4.90 12.50 -10.62
N ASN A 93 -5.64 12.67 -9.53
CA ASN A 93 -7.06 12.31 -9.40
C ASN A 93 -7.37 10.84 -9.74
N MET A 94 -6.44 9.93 -9.46
CA MET A 94 -6.61 8.51 -9.76
C MET A 94 -7.48 7.74 -8.76
N TYR A 95 -7.75 8.31 -7.59
CA TYR A 95 -8.48 7.62 -6.54
C TYR A 95 -9.91 7.26 -6.95
N ARG A 96 -10.37 6.11 -6.54
CA ARG A 96 -11.74 5.64 -6.74
C ARG A 96 -12.41 5.38 -5.39
N ALA A 97 -13.56 6.02 -5.18
CA ALA A 97 -14.31 5.93 -3.91
C ALA A 97 -14.60 4.47 -3.50
N GLY A 98 -14.49 4.21 -2.20
CA GLY A 98 -14.74 2.91 -1.59
C GLY A 98 -13.61 1.88 -1.79
N GLN A 99 -12.48 2.27 -2.36
CA GLN A 99 -11.34 1.38 -2.58
C GLN A 99 -10.22 1.62 -1.54
N LEU A 100 -9.44 0.56 -1.27
CA LEU A 100 -8.14 0.63 -0.63
C LEU A 100 -7.08 0.45 -1.71
N GLN A 101 -6.54 1.55 -2.25
CA GLN A 101 -5.55 1.52 -3.32
C GLN A 101 -4.14 1.55 -2.75
N CYS A 102 -3.39 0.46 -2.90
CA CYS A 102 -2.06 0.28 -2.35
C CYS A 102 -0.98 0.71 -3.34
N LEU A 103 -0.22 1.73 -3.01
CA LEU A 103 0.87 2.28 -3.79
C LEU A 103 2.23 1.72 -3.36
N SER A 104 3.18 1.74 -4.29
CA SER A 104 4.58 1.42 -4.01
C SER A 104 5.50 2.48 -4.58
N PHE A 105 6.51 2.88 -3.80
CA PHE A 105 7.54 3.85 -4.17
C PHE A 105 8.94 3.23 -4.19
N GLY A 106 9.00 1.92 -4.44
CA GLY A 106 10.25 1.19 -4.62
C GLY A 106 10.92 1.50 -5.96
N HIS A 107 12.00 0.77 -6.26
CA HIS A 107 12.76 0.96 -7.49
C HIS A 107 11.90 0.74 -8.75
N GLY A 108 12.05 1.63 -9.73
CA GLY A 108 11.37 1.60 -11.03
C GLY A 108 9.85 1.86 -10.93
N LYS A 109 9.37 2.50 -9.87
CA LYS A 109 7.97 2.93 -9.72
C LYS A 109 7.79 4.35 -10.24
N PRO A 110 6.54 4.79 -10.51
CA PRO A 110 6.27 6.16 -10.99
C PRO A 110 6.87 7.25 -10.10
N LEU A 111 6.90 7.05 -8.79
CA LEU A 111 7.66 7.83 -7.82
C LEU A 111 8.65 6.90 -7.15
N GLU A 112 9.96 7.12 -7.37
CA GLU A 112 11.01 6.26 -6.85
C GLU A 112 11.67 6.88 -5.61
N LEU A 113 11.35 6.33 -4.44
CA LEU A 113 11.92 6.77 -3.15
C LEU A 113 12.91 5.76 -2.56
N GLY A 114 13.10 4.61 -3.23
CA GLY A 114 13.88 3.48 -2.74
C GLY A 114 13.01 2.48 -1.99
N ARG A 115 12.48 2.82 -0.83
CA ARG A 115 11.57 1.95 -0.07
C ARG A 115 10.50 2.79 0.62
N ALA A 116 9.30 2.76 0.09
CA ALA A 116 8.08 3.29 0.70
C ALA A 116 6.86 2.75 -0.04
N GLY A 117 5.68 2.95 0.54
CA GLY A 117 4.38 2.67 -0.03
C GLY A 117 3.32 3.59 0.58
N ALA A 118 2.08 3.44 0.16
CA ALA A 118 0.95 4.11 0.79
C ALA A 118 -0.36 3.37 0.52
N ILE A 119 -1.38 3.66 1.31
CA ILE A 119 -2.76 3.25 1.12
C ILE A 119 -3.57 4.53 0.87
N LEU A 120 -4.32 4.59 -0.23
CA LEU A 120 -5.30 5.63 -0.49
C LEU A 120 -6.68 5.11 -0.10
N LEU A 121 -7.48 5.94 0.56
CA LEU A 121 -8.79 5.56 1.09
C LEU A 121 -9.67 6.78 1.34
N ASP A 122 -10.98 6.55 1.57
CA ASP A 122 -11.96 7.62 1.81
C ASP A 122 -12.72 7.52 3.13
N ASP A 123 -12.70 6.39 3.82
CA ASP A 123 -13.34 6.24 5.12
C ASP A 123 -12.44 6.72 6.26
N GLU A 124 -12.93 7.63 7.08
CA GLU A 124 -12.18 8.21 8.20
C GLU A 124 -11.85 7.18 9.29
N ASN A 125 -12.74 6.23 9.54
CA ASN A 125 -12.50 5.20 10.54
C ASN A 125 -11.42 4.22 10.08
N ASP A 126 -11.46 3.81 8.82
CA ASP A 126 -10.40 3.00 8.21
C ASP A 126 -9.05 3.72 8.29
N TYR A 127 -9.04 5.04 7.99
CA TYR A 127 -7.83 5.85 8.09
C TYR A 127 -7.26 5.85 9.52
N ARG A 128 -8.12 6.04 10.53
CA ARG A 128 -7.68 6.01 11.94
C ARG A 128 -7.11 4.65 12.34
N VAL A 129 -7.75 3.56 11.91
CA VAL A 129 -7.31 2.21 12.24
C VAL A 129 -6.00 1.88 11.52
N LEU A 130 -5.93 2.07 10.20
CA LEU A 130 -4.74 1.76 9.39
C LEU A 130 -3.54 2.62 9.78
N SER A 131 -3.74 3.90 10.12
CA SER A 131 -2.68 4.77 10.63
C SER A 131 -2.07 4.26 11.93
N ARG A 132 -2.89 3.72 12.84
CA ARG A 132 -2.42 3.10 14.08
C ARG A 132 -1.74 1.76 13.82
N MET A 133 -2.36 0.91 12.99
CA MET A 133 -1.78 -0.40 12.64
C MET A 133 -0.37 -0.25 12.06
N ARG A 134 -0.13 0.74 11.19
CA ARG A 134 1.18 1.05 10.63
C ARG A 134 2.22 1.44 11.68
N ALA A 135 1.79 1.99 12.84
CA ALA A 135 2.62 2.68 13.82
C ALA A 135 2.61 1.99 15.20
N ASP A 136 2.81 0.68 15.25
CA ASP A 136 2.82 -0.12 16.50
C ASP A 136 1.50 -0.02 17.29
N GLY A 137 0.38 0.25 16.63
CA GLY A 137 -0.94 0.40 17.25
C GLY A 137 -1.18 1.75 17.94
N ARG A 138 -0.30 2.72 17.77
CA ARG A 138 -0.36 4.04 18.41
C ARG A 138 -0.77 5.15 17.46
N ASP A 139 -1.33 6.23 18.01
CA ASP A 139 -1.58 7.47 17.27
C ASP A 139 -0.33 8.38 17.34
N LEU A 140 0.29 8.62 16.19
CA LEU A 140 1.49 9.45 16.10
C LEU A 140 1.23 10.96 16.29
N ARG A 141 -0.05 11.39 16.31
CA ARG A 141 -0.43 12.77 16.63
C ARG A 141 -0.39 13.05 18.12
N LEU A 142 -0.45 11.99 18.95
CA LEU A 142 -0.38 12.12 20.39
C LEU A 142 1.10 12.11 20.85
N PRO A 143 1.47 12.96 21.82
CA PRO A 143 2.87 13.22 22.13
C PRO A 143 3.60 12.02 22.74
N MET A 144 2.89 11.13 23.43
CA MET A 144 3.51 10.03 24.18
C MET A 144 2.71 8.75 24.07
N TRP A 145 3.29 7.70 23.50
CA TRP A 145 2.62 6.43 23.27
C TRP A 145 2.17 5.73 24.57
N TRP A 146 2.88 5.91 25.68
CA TRP A 146 2.52 5.31 26.98
C TRP A 146 1.36 6.01 27.70
N LEU A 147 0.89 7.13 27.19
CA LEU A 147 -0.31 7.84 27.67
C LEU A 147 -1.54 7.53 26.85
N GLN A 148 -1.46 6.63 25.88
CA GLN A 148 -2.57 6.29 25.01
C GLN A 148 -2.90 4.80 25.04
N THR A 149 -4.11 4.44 24.67
CA THR A 149 -4.50 3.06 24.42
C THR A 149 -3.83 2.59 23.12
N VAL A 150 -2.96 1.59 23.22
CA VAL A 150 -2.30 0.96 22.09
C VAL A 150 -3.17 -0.22 21.61
N THR A 151 -3.40 -0.28 20.30
CA THR A 151 -4.08 -1.39 19.64
C THR A 151 -3.07 -2.35 19.00
N GLN A 152 -3.54 -3.42 18.36
CA GLN A 152 -2.64 -4.24 17.54
C GLN A 152 -2.04 -3.40 16.42
N GLY A 153 -0.72 -3.51 16.23
CA GLY A 153 0.00 -2.75 15.23
C GLY A 153 1.29 -3.42 14.78
N TYR A 154 1.92 -2.80 13.79
CA TYR A 154 3.11 -3.26 13.08
C TYR A 154 4.09 -2.11 12.93
N HIS A 155 5.36 -2.40 12.83
CA HIS A 155 6.42 -1.39 12.68
C HIS A 155 6.68 -1.08 11.20
N TYR A 156 5.67 -0.51 10.52
CA TYR A 156 5.66 -0.30 9.07
C TYR A 156 5.68 1.19 8.67
N CYS A 157 6.11 2.08 9.58
CA CYS A 157 6.30 3.48 9.25
C CYS A 157 7.46 3.67 8.27
N PRO A 158 7.31 4.52 7.24
CA PRO A 158 8.46 4.98 6.46
C PRO A 158 9.36 5.89 7.31
N THR A 159 10.61 6.09 6.89
CA THR A 159 11.47 7.08 7.55
C THR A 159 11.03 8.51 7.21
N LEU A 160 11.30 9.46 8.12
CA LEU A 160 10.92 10.87 7.91
C LEU A 160 11.67 11.48 6.71
N GLU A 161 12.90 11.04 6.46
CA GLU A 161 13.71 11.46 5.30
C GLU A 161 13.06 10.98 3.99
N THR A 162 12.53 9.75 3.98
CA THR A 162 11.81 9.22 2.82
C THR A 162 10.52 10.00 2.57
N CYS A 163 9.79 10.37 3.63
CA CYS A 163 8.59 11.20 3.52
C CYS A 163 8.88 12.58 2.95
N GLU A 164 9.88 13.28 3.49
CA GLU A 164 10.33 14.58 2.99
C GLU A 164 10.76 14.53 1.52
N LYS A 165 11.56 13.51 1.15
CA LYS A 165 11.90 13.26 -0.25
C LYS A 165 10.65 13.03 -1.10
N GLY A 166 9.68 12.27 -0.59
CA GLY A 166 8.41 11.96 -1.26
C GLY A 166 7.61 13.21 -1.57
N THR A 167 7.38 14.07 -0.58
CA THR A 167 6.67 15.35 -0.76
C THR A 167 7.34 16.21 -1.85
N ARG A 168 8.65 16.32 -1.82
CA ARG A 168 9.42 17.11 -2.79
C ARG A 168 9.39 16.51 -4.21
N MET A 169 9.42 15.20 -4.35
CA MET A 169 9.52 14.51 -5.63
C MET A 169 8.17 14.19 -6.27
N LEU A 170 7.08 14.20 -5.51
CA LEU A 170 5.75 13.84 -5.99
C LEU A 170 5.29 14.63 -7.25
N PRO A 171 5.53 15.95 -7.37
CA PRO A 171 5.16 16.69 -8.59
C PRO A 171 5.89 16.22 -9.86
N PHE A 172 6.96 15.46 -9.72
CA PHE A 172 7.78 14.93 -10.82
C PHE A 172 7.54 13.43 -11.06
N ALA A 173 6.52 12.85 -10.45
CA ALA A 173 6.16 11.46 -10.68
C ALA A 173 5.85 11.20 -12.16
N VAL A 174 6.36 10.08 -12.70
CA VAL A 174 6.20 9.75 -14.13
C VAL A 174 5.41 8.45 -14.24
N GLN A 175 4.18 8.55 -14.71
CA GLN A 175 3.38 7.40 -15.04
C GLN A 175 3.87 6.75 -16.33
N SER A 176 3.96 5.41 -16.33
CA SER A 176 4.31 4.61 -17.50
C SER A 176 3.19 3.64 -17.83
N ASP A 177 2.56 3.82 -18.99
CA ASP A 177 1.49 2.95 -19.46
C ASP A 177 2.05 1.70 -20.14
N GLN A 178 2.30 0.68 -19.36
CA GLN A 178 2.80 -0.61 -19.80
C GLN A 178 1.90 -1.76 -19.35
N TRP A 179 1.90 -2.83 -20.13
CA TRP A 179 1.31 -4.10 -19.73
C TRP A 179 2.28 -4.83 -18.79
N TRP A 180 2.18 -4.54 -17.49
CA TRP A 180 3.14 -4.99 -16.48
C TRP A 180 3.13 -6.49 -16.26
N HIS A 181 2.00 -7.18 -16.49
CA HIS A 181 1.94 -8.63 -16.41
C HIS A 181 3.03 -9.32 -17.27
N LYS A 182 3.46 -8.70 -18.37
CA LYS A 182 4.55 -9.23 -19.23
C LYS A 182 5.95 -9.13 -18.59
N LYS A 183 6.07 -8.37 -17.50
CA LYS A 183 7.34 -8.15 -16.78
C LYS A 183 7.46 -9.01 -15.52
N TYR A 184 6.38 -9.66 -15.12
CA TYR A 184 6.35 -10.53 -13.94
C TYR A 184 6.28 -12.00 -14.37
N PRO A 185 7.01 -12.89 -13.69
CA PRO A 185 6.89 -14.35 -13.90
C PRO A 185 5.49 -14.81 -13.45
N ASP A 186 5.10 -15.97 -13.94
CA ASP A 186 3.91 -16.67 -13.44
C ASP A 186 4.21 -17.23 -12.04
N CYS A 187 3.61 -16.65 -11.03
CA CYS A 187 3.85 -17.04 -9.64
C CYS A 187 3.36 -18.46 -9.31
N ARG A 188 2.51 -19.10 -10.15
CA ARG A 188 2.11 -20.50 -9.99
C ARG A 188 3.29 -21.44 -10.16
N GLU A 189 4.28 -21.04 -10.95
CA GLU A 189 5.51 -21.82 -11.17
C GLU A 189 6.52 -21.64 -10.02
N LEU A 190 6.41 -20.57 -9.24
CA LEU A 190 7.36 -20.20 -8.21
C LEU A 190 6.92 -20.64 -6.80
N VAL A 191 5.61 -20.59 -6.50
CA VAL A 191 5.07 -20.85 -5.16
C VAL A 191 4.95 -22.35 -4.85
N THR A 192 4.95 -23.23 -5.84
CA THR A 192 4.81 -24.69 -5.66
C THR A 192 6.10 -25.41 -5.22
N LYS A 193 7.16 -24.69 -4.92
CA LYS A 193 8.48 -25.27 -4.58
C LYS A 193 8.81 -25.24 -3.08
N TYR A 194 7.82 -24.96 -2.21
CA TYR A 194 7.99 -25.02 -0.76
C TYR A 194 7.10 -26.06 -0.11
#